data_6afea8304b2975b4cfa871fed63d5a67
#
_entry.id   6afea8304b2975b4cfa871fed63d5a67
#
_cell.length_a   1.000
_cell.length_b   1.000
_cell.length_c   1.000
_cell.angle_alpha   90.00
_cell.angle_beta   90.00
_cell.angle_gamma   90.00
#
_symmetry.space_group_name_H-M   'P 1'
#
loop_
_entity.id
_entity.type
_entity.pdbx_description
1 polymer ?
#
loop_
_entity_poly.entity_id
_entity_poly.type
_entity_poly.pdbx_seq_one_letter_code
_entity_poly.pdbx_strand_id
1 'polypeptide(L)'
;MNDRKLSAPRGVNWFSVAAVLCLIGEAILLAHAKPANEAPPPVSVLILSLMTLFLGAGAIIYRIQEKQHWLLGRWLGIAAMTAGMLIFAVQAVALHKAREVSQFRHMSAIGDACLTYAGRHAGHFPPNILTLLNDKLITVRQLSDPTNALAPITLPANWKHVKRSVQIAAINRNSDYRYVGSDIILPNSAAKGKLLGSIIILFRNTQTMTKGGPLGFADGHVAYYASGQLIKVLAACNKARKKLGLPPMSFAGIAATSSTTK
;
A
#
# COMPACT_ATOMS: atom_id res chain seq x y z
N MET A 1 43.68 -37.83 48.43
CA MET A 1 42.56 -38.28 47.58
C MET A 1 41.98 -37.05 46.92
N ASN A 2 42.27 -36.82 45.65
CA ASN A 2 41.78 -35.66 44.92
C ASN A 2 40.52 -36.06 44.15
N ASP A 3 39.33 -35.75 44.70
CA ASP A 3 38.06 -35.90 43.99
C ASP A 3 38.00 -34.87 42.84
N ARG A 4 38.47 -35.25 41.66
CA ARG A 4 38.14 -34.53 40.43
C ARG A 4 36.66 -34.75 40.17
N LYS A 5 35.81 -33.84 40.66
CA LYS A 5 34.45 -33.72 40.17
C LYS A 5 34.51 -33.58 38.64
N LEU A 6 34.22 -34.66 37.93
CA LEU A 6 33.92 -34.64 36.50
C LEU A 6 32.79 -33.68 36.28
N SER A 7 33.11 -32.50 35.76
CA SER A 7 32.09 -31.51 35.37
C SER A 7 31.23 -32.14 34.29
N ALA A 8 29.93 -32.22 34.54
CA ALA A 8 28.95 -32.72 33.58
C ALA A 8 29.12 -31.99 32.22
N PRO A 9 28.93 -32.70 31.10
CA PRO A 9 29.07 -32.08 29.76
C PRO A 9 28.13 -30.88 29.67
N ARG A 10 28.70 -29.74 29.36
CA ARG A 10 27.99 -28.44 29.24
C ARG A 10 26.94 -28.55 28.15
N GLY A 11 25.67 -28.59 28.53
CA GLY A 11 24.55 -28.73 27.61
C GLY A 11 24.55 -27.60 26.57
N VAL A 12 24.31 -27.95 25.32
CA VAL A 12 24.13 -27.00 24.23
C VAL A 12 22.83 -26.20 24.47
N ASN A 13 22.89 -24.88 24.36
CA ASN A 13 21.68 -24.06 24.44
C ASN A 13 20.88 -24.16 23.13
N TRP A 14 19.93 -25.09 23.12
CA TRP A 14 19.11 -25.36 21.95
C TRP A 14 18.29 -24.13 21.47
N PHE A 15 17.92 -23.22 22.38
CA PHE A 15 17.27 -21.97 21.98
C PHE A 15 18.19 -21.08 21.10
N SER A 16 19.46 -20.97 21.45
CA SER A 16 20.41 -20.21 20.62
C SER A 16 20.65 -20.87 19.27
N VAL A 17 20.74 -22.21 19.23
CA VAL A 17 20.88 -22.95 17.97
C VAL A 17 19.65 -22.76 17.08
N ALA A 18 18.45 -22.90 17.65
CA ALA A 18 17.20 -22.71 16.93
C ALA A 18 17.08 -21.26 16.39
N ALA A 19 17.45 -20.24 17.18
CA ALA A 19 17.45 -18.85 16.72
C ALA A 19 18.38 -18.62 15.53
N VAL A 20 19.57 -19.20 15.53
CA VAL A 20 20.53 -19.13 14.40
C VAL A 20 19.98 -19.86 13.18
N LEU A 21 19.36 -21.03 13.34
CA LEU A 21 18.72 -21.75 12.23
C LEU A 21 17.57 -20.96 11.62
N CYS A 22 16.75 -20.27 12.44
CA CYS A 22 15.71 -19.38 11.95
C CYS A 22 16.28 -18.22 11.13
N LEU A 23 17.38 -17.57 11.57
CA LEU A 23 18.04 -16.51 10.83
C LEU A 23 18.59 -17.00 9.47
N ILE A 24 19.18 -18.18 9.43
CA ILE A 24 19.65 -18.80 8.17
C ILE A 24 18.43 -19.04 7.25
N GLY A 25 17.34 -19.57 7.77
CA GLY A 25 16.11 -19.80 7.03
C GLY A 25 15.53 -18.50 6.45
N GLU A 26 15.53 -17.40 7.21
CA GLU A 26 15.13 -16.07 6.74
C GLU A 26 16.04 -15.57 5.59
N ALA A 27 17.35 -15.70 5.75
CA ALA A 27 18.30 -15.28 4.73
C ALA A 27 18.12 -16.07 3.41
N ILE A 28 17.86 -17.37 3.50
CA ILE A 28 17.57 -18.23 2.35
C ILE A 28 16.26 -17.81 1.67
N LEU A 29 15.18 -17.60 2.44
CA LEU A 29 13.90 -17.16 1.90
C LEU A 29 14.00 -15.79 1.23
N LEU A 30 14.73 -14.85 1.81
CA LEU A 30 14.95 -13.52 1.23
C LEU A 30 15.78 -13.59 -0.05
N ALA A 31 16.82 -14.46 -0.09
CA ALA A 31 17.65 -14.65 -1.29
C ALA A 31 16.89 -15.29 -2.46
N HIS A 32 15.90 -16.14 -2.17
CA HIS A 32 15.07 -16.79 -3.19
C HIS A 32 13.77 -16.02 -3.49
N ALA A 33 13.42 -15.02 -2.69
CA ALA A 33 12.33 -14.11 -3.01
C ALA A 33 12.72 -13.38 -4.31
N LYS A 34 12.06 -13.73 -5.42
CA LYS A 34 12.19 -12.96 -6.67
C LYS A 34 11.98 -11.49 -6.31
N PRO A 35 12.73 -10.55 -6.92
CA PRO A 35 12.47 -9.13 -6.74
C PRO A 35 11.04 -8.89 -7.20
N ALA A 36 10.12 -9.03 -6.26
CA ALA A 36 8.71 -8.97 -6.51
C ALA A 36 8.38 -7.50 -6.58
N ASN A 37 8.44 -6.95 -7.78
CA ASN A 37 7.84 -5.66 -8.06
C ASN A 37 6.35 -5.61 -7.67
N GLU A 38 5.75 -6.71 -7.17
CA GLU A 38 4.30 -6.84 -7.08
C GLU A 38 3.75 -7.52 -5.81
N ALA A 39 4.55 -8.21 -5.02
CA ALA A 39 4.02 -8.91 -3.85
C ALA A 39 4.69 -8.44 -2.54
N PRO A 40 3.91 -8.26 -1.46
CA PRO A 40 4.48 -8.08 -0.12
C PRO A 40 5.34 -9.30 0.25
N PRO A 41 6.34 -9.14 1.13
CA PRO A 41 7.14 -10.26 1.59
C PRO A 41 6.20 -11.37 2.08
N PRO A 42 6.49 -12.64 1.77
CA PRO A 42 5.62 -13.75 2.16
C PRO A 42 5.43 -13.75 3.68
N VAL A 43 4.20 -14.00 4.12
CA VAL A 43 3.83 -14.03 5.56
C VAL A 43 4.76 -14.96 6.35
N SER A 44 5.29 -16.03 5.70
CA SER A 44 6.29 -16.93 6.25
C SER A 44 7.55 -16.23 6.74
N VAL A 45 8.03 -15.20 6.04
CA VAL A 45 9.24 -14.44 6.45
C VAL A 45 8.96 -13.63 7.71
N LEU A 46 7.79 -12.99 7.81
CA LEU A 46 7.37 -12.27 9.03
C LEU A 46 7.24 -13.19 10.23
N ILE A 47 6.65 -14.38 10.04
CA ILE A 47 6.51 -15.39 11.09
C ILE A 47 7.89 -15.84 11.56
N LEU A 48 8.80 -16.10 10.63
CA LEU A 48 10.16 -16.55 10.94
C LEU A 48 10.94 -15.51 11.74
N SER A 49 10.83 -14.22 11.39
CA SER A 49 11.45 -13.11 12.14
C SER A 49 10.93 -13.02 13.57
N LEU A 50 9.61 -13.18 13.77
CA LEU A 50 9.01 -13.24 15.10
C LEU A 50 9.52 -14.44 15.90
N MET A 51 9.60 -15.63 15.29
CA MET A 51 10.14 -16.82 15.94
C MET A 51 11.60 -16.61 16.36
N THR A 52 12.43 -15.97 15.53
CA THR A 52 13.82 -15.66 15.86
C THR A 52 13.93 -14.75 17.09
N LEU A 53 13.07 -13.72 17.19
CA LEU A 53 12.99 -12.84 18.35
C LEU A 53 12.62 -13.59 19.64
N PHE A 54 11.58 -14.45 19.59
CA PHE A 54 11.15 -15.22 20.75
C PHE A 54 12.19 -16.24 21.19
N LEU A 55 12.82 -16.94 20.24
CA LEU A 55 13.87 -17.92 20.57
C LEU A 55 15.13 -17.23 21.13
N GLY A 56 15.50 -16.06 20.60
CA GLY A 56 16.60 -15.25 21.12
C GLY A 56 16.33 -14.78 22.57
N ALA A 57 15.12 -14.28 22.84
CA ALA A 57 14.70 -13.90 24.19
C ALA A 57 14.67 -15.11 25.14
N GLY A 58 14.13 -16.25 24.70
CA GLY A 58 14.13 -17.50 25.47
C GLY A 58 15.54 -17.97 25.82
N ALA A 59 16.49 -17.85 24.90
CA ALA A 59 17.88 -18.20 25.15
C ALA A 59 18.53 -17.33 26.25
N ILE A 60 18.19 -16.04 26.28
CA ILE A 60 18.70 -15.11 27.33
C ILE A 60 18.08 -15.45 28.67
N ILE A 61 16.76 -15.65 28.75
CA ILE A 61 16.03 -15.95 29.99
C ILE A 61 16.52 -17.27 30.58
N TYR A 62 16.64 -18.33 29.76
CA TYR A 62 17.12 -19.64 30.19
C TYR A 62 18.51 -19.53 30.85
N ARG A 63 19.41 -18.74 30.28
CA ARG A 63 20.76 -18.53 30.82
C ARG A 63 20.82 -17.72 32.10
N ILE A 64 19.89 -16.79 32.27
CA ILE A 64 19.77 -16.03 33.52
C ILE A 64 19.32 -16.97 34.66
N GLN A 65 18.39 -17.89 34.41
CA GLN A 65 17.89 -18.82 35.42
C GLN A 65 18.93 -19.88 35.84
N GLU A 66 19.74 -20.36 34.91
CA GLU A 66 20.73 -21.43 35.18
C GLU A 66 22.01 -20.96 35.92
N LYS A 67 22.16 -19.66 36.19
CA LYS A 67 23.34 -19.05 36.82
C LYS A 67 24.69 -19.48 36.18
N GLN A 68 24.67 -19.93 34.94
CA GLN A 68 25.88 -20.39 34.27
C GLN A 68 26.61 -19.21 33.63
N HIS A 69 27.87 -18.99 34.01
CA HIS A 69 28.77 -17.92 33.53
C HIS A 69 29.29 -18.10 32.10
N TRP A 70 28.50 -18.69 31.18
CA TRP A 70 28.92 -18.88 29.81
C TRP A 70 28.58 -17.64 28.95
N LEU A 71 29.53 -16.73 28.89
CA LEU A 71 29.47 -15.50 28.09
C LEU A 71 29.02 -15.75 26.64
N LEU A 72 29.52 -16.84 26.00
CA LEU A 72 29.25 -17.09 24.58
C LEU A 72 27.74 -17.30 24.28
N GLY A 73 27.04 -18.09 25.07
CA GLY A 73 25.59 -18.34 24.86
C GLY A 73 24.73 -17.08 25.07
N ARG A 74 25.14 -16.19 25.98
CA ARG A 74 24.47 -14.92 26.20
C ARG A 74 24.66 -13.97 25.04
N TRP A 75 25.88 -13.83 24.51
CA TRP A 75 26.18 -12.99 23.36
C TRP A 75 25.48 -13.50 22.08
N LEU A 76 25.43 -14.80 21.85
CA LEU A 76 24.69 -15.37 20.72
C LEU A 76 23.19 -15.08 20.80
N GLY A 77 22.59 -15.16 22.00
CA GLY A 77 21.18 -14.81 22.18
C GLY A 77 20.91 -13.33 21.91
N ILE A 78 21.78 -12.44 22.39
CA ILE A 78 21.67 -10.99 22.12
C ILE A 78 21.85 -10.70 20.64
N ALA A 79 22.86 -11.30 19.99
CA ALA A 79 23.12 -11.12 18.56
C ALA A 79 21.94 -11.60 17.70
N ALA A 80 21.35 -12.77 18.02
CA ALA A 80 20.17 -13.29 17.33
C ALA A 80 18.97 -12.35 17.48
N MET A 81 18.74 -11.84 18.69
CA MET A 81 17.64 -10.93 18.96
C MET A 81 17.79 -9.59 18.23
N THR A 82 18.99 -9.00 18.24
CA THR A 82 19.26 -7.74 17.52
C THR A 82 19.15 -7.92 16.00
N ALA A 83 19.68 -9.03 15.46
CA ALA A 83 19.54 -9.33 14.04
C ALA A 83 18.07 -9.53 13.64
N GLY A 84 17.28 -10.28 14.41
CA GLY A 84 15.85 -10.45 14.17
C GLY A 84 15.06 -9.14 14.23
N MET A 85 15.36 -8.26 15.18
CA MET A 85 14.77 -6.90 15.23
C MET A 85 15.11 -6.09 13.98
N LEU A 86 16.35 -6.13 13.53
CA LEU A 86 16.78 -5.40 12.34
C LEU A 86 16.06 -5.90 11.09
N ILE A 87 16.01 -7.23 10.90
CA ILE A 87 15.32 -7.84 9.78
C ILE A 87 13.82 -7.47 9.80
N PHE A 88 13.17 -7.58 10.97
CA PHE A 88 11.77 -7.18 11.11
C PHE A 88 11.53 -5.70 10.75
N ALA A 89 12.39 -4.79 11.20
CA ALA A 89 12.29 -3.37 10.88
C ALA A 89 12.43 -3.12 9.36
N VAL A 90 13.40 -3.77 8.71
CA VAL A 90 13.62 -3.68 7.26
C VAL A 90 12.40 -4.21 6.50
N GLN A 91 11.82 -5.33 6.93
CA GLN A 91 10.62 -5.90 6.30
C GLN A 91 9.39 -5.01 6.48
N ALA A 92 9.22 -4.41 7.66
CA ALA A 92 8.11 -3.47 7.91
C ALA A 92 8.19 -2.26 6.97
N VAL A 93 9.38 -1.69 6.78
CA VAL A 93 9.62 -0.58 5.85
C VAL A 93 9.38 -1.04 4.40
N ALA A 94 9.89 -2.21 4.01
CA ALA A 94 9.70 -2.76 2.67
C ALA A 94 8.21 -3.01 2.36
N LEU A 95 7.47 -3.56 3.32
CA LEU A 95 6.03 -3.78 3.19
C LEU A 95 5.27 -2.46 3.03
N HIS A 96 5.64 -1.44 3.80
CA HIS A 96 5.03 -0.12 3.68
C HIS A 96 5.26 0.48 2.30
N LYS A 97 6.50 0.47 1.81
CA LYS A 97 6.85 0.95 0.46
C LYS A 97 6.15 0.14 -0.64
N ALA A 98 6.07 -1.19 -0.52
CA ALA A 98 5.39 -2.03 -1.49
C ALA A 98 3.89 -1.68 -1.60
N ARG A 99 3.24 -1.36 -0.47
CA ARG A 99 1.84 -0.89 -0.46
C ARG A 99 1.69 0.45 -1.16
N GLU A 100 2.57 1.40 -0.90
CA GLU A 100 2.56 2.71 -1.59
C GLU A 100 2.73 2.53 -3.10
N VAL A 101 3.72 1.77 -3.55
CA VAL A 101 3.94 1.47 -4.97
C VAL A 101 2.71 0.81 -5.61
N SER A 102 2.09 -0.14 -4.92
CA SER A 102 0.86 -0.79 -5.40
C SER A 102 -0.30 0.20 -5.53
N GLN A 103 -0.43 1.16 -4.59
CA GLN A 103 -1.43 2.21 -4.66
C GLN A 103 -1.23 3.10 -5.90
N PHE A 104 0.01 3.53 -6.15
CA PHE A 104 0.35 4.31 -7.34
C PHE A 104 0.00 3.55 -8.62
N ARG A 105 0.30 2.25 -8.70
CA ARG A 105 -0.05 1.40 -9.85
C ARG A 105 -1.54 1.31 -10.10
N HIS A 106 -2.34 1.14 -9.04
CA HIS A 106 -3.80 1.10 -9.18
C HIS A 106 -4.33 2.43 -9.72
N MET A 107 -3.86 3.55 -9.17
CA MET A 107 -4.28 4.87 -9.65
C MET A 107 -3.81 5.15 -11.07
N SER A 108 -2.57 4.79 -11.43
CA SER A 108 -2.05 4.93 -12.80
C SER A 108 -2.85 4.07 -13.78
N ALA A 109 -3.14 2.82 -13.41
CA ALA A 109 -3.96 1.93 -14.26
C ALA A 109 -5.36 2.49 -14.53
N ILE A 110 -5.98 3.16 -13.54
CA ILE A 110 -7.26 3.85 -13.75
C ILE A 110 -7.07 5.07 -14.66
N GLY A 111 -5.99 5.84 -14.49
CA GLY A 111 -5.65 6.97 -15.36
C GLY A 111 -5.44 6.55 -16.83
N ASP A 112 -4.65 5.51 -17.04
CA ASP A 112 -4.39 4.92 -18.36
C ASP A 112 -5.67 4.38 -19.01
N ALA A 113 -6.55 3.78 -18.21
CA ALA A 113 -7.86 3.33 -18.66
C ALA A 113 -8.74 4.51 -19.09
N CYS A 114 -8.69 5.64 -18.39
CA CYS A 114 -9.39 6.86 -18.79
C CYS A 114 -8.88 7.39 -20.13
N LEU A 115 -7.56 7.43 -20.33
CA LEU A 115 -6.95 7.83 -21.59
C LEU A 115 -7.30 6.88 -22.73
N THR A 116 -7.26 5.58 -22.48
CA THR A 116 -7.66 4.54 -23.45
C THR A 116 -9.12 4.68 -23.86
N TYR A 117 -10.00 4.93 -22.88
CA TYR A 117 -11.40 5.21 -23.12
C TYR A 117 -11.57 6.46 -23.98
N ALA A 118 -10.92 7.56 -23.61
CA ALA A 118 -11.00 8.83 -24.34
C ALA A 118 -10.52 8.69 -25.80
N GLY A 119 -9.45 7.92 -26.04
CA GLY A 119 -8.97 7.61 -27.38
C GLY A 119 -10.01 6.90 -28.29
N ARG A 120 -10.95 6.13 -27.67
CA ARG A 120 -12.03 5.43 -28.39
C ARG A 120 -13.32 6.25 -28.49
N HIS A 121 -13.46 7.33 -27.72
CA HIS A 121 -14.72 8.09 -27.58
C HIS A 121 -14.52 9.57 -27.90
N ALA A 122 -13.88 9.88 -29.03
CA ALA A 122 -13.68 11.24 -29.54
C ALA A 122 -13.05 12.21 -28.49
N GLY A 123 -12.17 11.70 -27.67
CA GLY A 123 -11.48 12.47 -26.64
C GLY A 123 -12.24 12.64 -25.32
N HIS A 124 -13.47 12.17 -25.20
CA HIS A 124 -14.26 12.26 -23.99
C HIS A 124 -13.78 11.28 -22.93
N PHE A 125 -13.51 11.74 -21.73
CA PHE A 125 -13.24 10.91 -20.57
C PHE A 125 -14.47 10.12 -20.16
N PRO A 126 -14.32 8.98 -19.44
CA PRO A 126 -15.45 8.17 -19.04
C PRO A 126 -16.39 8.97 -18.12
N PRO A 127 -17.72 8.85 -18.26
CA PRO A 127 -18.67 9.58 -17.42
C PRO A 127 -18.64 9.13 -15.96
N ASN A 128 -18.15 7.92 -15.69
CA ASN A 128 -17.98 7.36 -14.34
C ASN A 128 -17.09 6.11 -14.40
N ILE A 129 -16.64 5.65 -13.23
CA ILE A 129 -15.79 4.44 -13.11
C ILE A 129 -16.51 3.16 -13.58
N LEU A 130 -17.84 3.07 -13.42
CA LEU A 130 -18.60 1.89 -13.89
C LEU A 130 -18.41 1.66 -15.39
N THR A 131 -18.29 2.72 -16.18
CA THR A 131 -18.03 2.62 -17.62
C THR A 131 -16.72 1.89 -17.89
N LEU A 132 -15.64 2.22 -17.17
CA LEU A 132 -14.35 1.54 -17.30
C LEU A 132 -14.41 0.05 -16.91
N LEU A 133 -15.21 -0.28 -15.88
CA LEU A 133 -15.44 -1.68 -15.47
C LEU A 133 -16.22 -2.46 -16.53
N ASN A 134 -17.25 -1.86 -17.12
CA ASN A 134 -18.07 -2.49 -18.15
C ASN A 134 -17.27 -2.74 -19.43
N ASP A 135 -16.40 -1.79 -19.80
CA ASP A 135 -15.52 -1.91 -20.96
C ASP A 135 -14.28 -2.80 -20.67
N LYS A 136 -14.20 -3.38 -19.45
CA LYS A 136 -13.10 -4.24 -18.99
C LYS A 136 -11.73 -3.56 -19.05
N LEU A 137 -11.69 -2.23 -18.99
CA LEU A 137 -10.46 -1.46 -18.96
C LEU A 137 -9.82 -1.47 -17.57
N ILE A 138 -10.62 -1.68 -16.52
CA ILE A 138 -10.18 -1.87 -15.15
C ILE A 138 -10.91 -3.04 -14.49
N THR A 139 -10.38 -3.51 -13.38
CA THR A 139 -10.98 -4.55 -12.54
C THR A 139 -11.46 -3.94 -11.21
N VAL A 140 -12.41 -4.62 -10.54
CA VAL A 140 -12.89 -4.21 -9.20
C VAL A 140 -11.74 -4.14 -8.21
N ARG A 141 -10.74 -5.02 -8.32
CA ARG A 141 -9.55 -5.03 -7.46
C ARG A 141 -8.75 -3.73 -7.54
N GLN A 142 -8.68 -3.09 -8.71
CA GLN A 142 -7.96 -1.82 -8.87
C GLN A 142 -8.67 -0.63 -8.22
N LEU A 143 -9.93 -0.78 -7.83
CA LEU A 143 -10.67 0.23 -7.07
C LEU A 143 -10.40 0.18 -5.57
N SER A 144 -9.75 -0.88 -5.09
CA SER A 144 -9.32 -1.03 -3.69
C SER A 144 -7.96 -0.40 -3.48
N ASP A 145 -7.80 0.34 -2.39
CA ASP A 145 -6.52 0.82 -1.92
C ASP A 145 -5.74 -0.33 -1.25
N PRO A 146 -4.61 -0.77 -1.79
CA PRO A 146 -3.82 -1.85 -1.20
C PRO A 146 -3.24 -1.50 0.17
N THR A 147 -3.24 -0.21 0.55
CA THR A 147 -2.85 0.21 1.91
C THR A 147 -3.98 0.00 2.92
N ASN A 148 -5.22 -0.13 2.46
CA ASN A 148 -6.40 -0.41 3.29
C ASN A 148 -6.58 -1.92 3.42
N ALA A 149 -5.81 -2.54 4.31
CA ALA A 149 -5.68 -4.01 4.43
C ALA A 149 -6.97 -4.72 4.90
N LEU A 150 -8.04 -4.00 5.26
CA LEU A 150 -9.15 -4.55 6.05
C LEU A 150 -10.34 -5.08 5.25
N ALA A 151 -10.52 -4.70 4.00
CA ALA A 151 -11.56 -5.32 3.16
C ALA A 151 -11.30 -5.09 1.66
N PRO A 152 -11.17 -6.13 0.86
CA PRO A 152 -11.33 -5.99 -0.57
C PRO A 152 -12.74 -5.44 -0.85
N ILE A 153 -12.85 -4.58 -1.88
CA ILE A 153 -14.16 -4.07 -2.29
C ILE A 153 -15.08 -5.25 -2.60
N THR A 154 -16.12 -5.38 -1.80
CA THR A 154 -17.19 -6.36 -2.05
C THR A 154 -18.37 -5.62 -2.67
N LEU A 155 -18.60 -5.89 -3.94
CA LEU A 155 -19.84 -5.47 -4.60
C LEU A 155 -20.93 -6.53 -4.31
N PRO A 156 -22.20 -6.13 -4.14
CA PRO A 156 -23.29 -7.08 -3.97
C PRO A 156 -23.29 -8.15 -5.07
N ALA A 157 -23.60 -9.40 -4.76
CA ALA A 157 -23.52 -10.51 -5.72
C ALA A 157 -24.33 -10.25 -7.01
N ASN A 158 -25.44 -9.53 -6.91
CA ASN A 158 -26.31 -9.16 -8.01
C ASN A 158 -26.02 -7.76 -8.61
N TRP A 159 -24.89 -7.14 -8.28
CA TRP A 159 -24.61 -5.73 -8.64
C TRP A 159 -24.72 -5.44 -10.15
N LYS A 160 -24.44 -6.44 -11.00
CA LYS A 160 -24.54 -6.30 -12.45
C LYS A 160 -25.98 -6.29 -12.97
N HIS A 161 -26.94 -6.78 -12.19
CA HIS A 161 -28.34 -6.92 -12.57
C HIS A 161 -29.23 -5.80 -12.01
N VAL A 162 -28.70 -4.89 -11.20
CA VAL A 162 -29.44 -3.75 -10.68
C VAL A 162 -29.37 -2.56 -11.64
N LYS A 163 -30.25 -1.57 -11.43
CA LYS A 163 -30.29 -0.34 -12.24
C LYS A 163 -28.92 0.36 -12.23
N ARG A 164 -28.53 0.94 -13.38
CA ARG A 164 -27.24 1.62 -13.56
C ARG A 164 -26.94 2.66 -12.49
N SER A 165 -27.92 3.44 -12.05
CA SER A 165 -27.75 4.42 -10.96
C SER A 165 -27.35 3.77 -9.63
N VAL A 166 -27.94 2.60 -9.32
CA VAL A 166 -27.61 1.81 -8.12
C VAL A 166 -26.18 1.23 -8.23
N GLN A 167 -25.80 0.77 -9.43
CA GLN A 167 -24.43 0.30 -9.67
C GLN A 167 -23.41 1.40 -9.45
N ILE A 168 -23.64 2.60 -9.99
CA ILE A 168 -22.76 3.77 -9.81
C ILE A 168 -22.67 4.12 -8.33
N ALA A 169 -23.81 4.18 -7.62
CA ALA A 169 -23.83 4.48 -6.20
C ALA A 169 -23.07 3.43 -5.36
N ALA A 170 -23.23 2.15 -5.69
CA ALA A 170 -22.53 1.04 -5.02
C ALA A 170 -21.00 1.13 -5.23
N ILE A 171 -20.55 1.42 -6.46
CA ILE A 171 -19.14 1.59 -6.76
C ILE A 171 -18.57 2.81 -6.05
N ASN A 172 -19.24 3.97 -6.13
CA ASN A 172 -18.79 5.20 -5.49
C ASN A 172 -18.71 5.09 -3.96
N ARG A 173 -19.59 4.27 -3.35
CA ARG A 173 -19.60 4.02 -1.89
C ARG A 173 -18.47 3.09 -1.47
N ASN A 174 -18.19 2.06 -2.25
CA ASN A 174 -17.26 1.00 -1.87
C ASN A 174 -15.83 1.22 -2.44
N SER A 175 -15.67 2.03 -3.49
CA SER A 175 -14.36 2.37 -4.03
C SER A 175 -13.54 3.19 -3.04
N ASP A 176 -12.27 2.84 -2.87
CA ASP A 176 -11.32 3.66 -2.10
C ASP A 176 -10.87 4.91 -2.86
N TYR A 177 -11.17 4.97 -4.17
CA TYR A 177 -10.84 6.11 -5.03
C TYR A 177 -12.07 6.84 -5.53
N ARG A 178 -11.98 8.16 -5.57
CA ARG A 178 -13.01 9.04 -6.15
C ARG A 178 -12.55 9.56 -7.49
N TYR A 179 -13.37 9.34 -8.50
CA TYR A 179 -13.16 9.82 -9.85
C TYR A 179 -13.94 11.12 -10.08
N VAL A 180 -13.29 12.12 -10.69
CA VAL A 180 -13.83 13.46 -10.95
C VAL A 180 -13.49 13.98 -12.36
N GLY A 181 -13.22 13.07 -13.29
CA GLY A 181 -12.81 13.39 -14.66
C GLY A 181 -13.91 13.37 -15.69
N SER A 182 -15.17 13.23 -15.32
CA SER A 182 -16.31 13.00 -16.25
C SER A 182 -16.57 14.14 -17.25
N ASP A 183 -16.13 15.33 -16.94
CA ASP A 183 -16.34 16.54 -17.73
C ASP A 183 -15.14 16.90 -18.66
N ILE A 184 -14.10 16.06 -18.67
CA ILE A 184 -12.88 16.31 -19.40
C ILE A 184 -13.01 15.80 -20.84
N ILE A 185 -12.56 16.63 -21.78
CA ILE A 185 -12.37 16.28 -23.19
C ILE A 185 -10.89 16.50 -23.53
N LEU A 186 -10.27 15.49 -24.14
CA LEU A 186 -8.88 15.60 -24.59
C LEU A 186 -8.75 16.75 -25.60
N PRO A 187 -7.85 17.70 -25.36
CA PRO A 187 -7.70 18.83 -26.26
C PRO A 187 -6.94 18.42 -27.52
N ASN A 188 -7.37 18.92 -28.66
CA ASN A 188 -6.75 18.66 -29.97
C ASN A 188 -5.42 19.39 -30.19
N SER A 189 -4.96 20.22 -29.22
CA SER A 189 -3.69 20.96 -29.37
C SER A 189 -2.70 20.52 -28.26
N ALA A 190 -1.42 20.39 -28.67
CA ALA A 190 -0.33 20.06 -27.75
C ALA A 190 -0.18 21.06 -26.59
N ALA A 191 -0.45 22.35 -26.86
CA ALA A 191 -0.39 23.40 -25.84
C ALA A 191 -1.44 23.21 -24.74
N LYS A 192 -2.66 22.82 -25.10
CA LYS A 192 -3.72 22.46 -24.14
C LYS A 192 -3.47 21.08 -23.52
N GLY A 193 -2.86 20.15 -24.25
CA GLY A 193 -2.48 18.82 -23.73
C GLY A 193 -1.57 18.91 -22.50
N LYS A 194 -0.65 19.87 -22.44
CA LYS A 194 0.20 20.11 -21.27
C LYS A 194 -0.58 20.49 -20.00
N LEU A 195 -1.82 20.97 -20.13
CA LEU A 195 -2.65 21.31 -18.98
C LEU A 195 -3.20 20.06 -18.29
N LEU A 196 -3.30 18.92 -18.99
CA LEU A 196 -3.83 17.67 -18.43
C LEU A 196 -3.03 17.19 -17.23
N GLY A 197 -1.70 17.38 -17.25
CA GLY A 197 -0.82 17.06 -16.11
C GLY A 197 -1.04 17.92 -14.85
N SER A 198 -1.94 18.92 -14.92
CA SER A 198 -2.35 19.70 -13.75
C SER A 198 -3.81 19.44 -13.34
N ILE A 199 -4.55 18.63 -14.09
CA ILE A 199 -5.97 18.37 -13.82
C ILE A 199 -6.11 17.07 -13.06
N ILE A 200 -6.56 17.17 -11.82
CA ILE A 200 -6.83 16.02 -10.96
C ILE A 200 -8.09 15.29 -11.47
N ILE A 201 -7.99 13.99 -11.67
CA ILE A 201 -9.13 13.12 -12.03
C ILE A 201 -9.42 12.05 -11.00
N LEU A 202 -8.44 11.73 -10.14
CA LEU A 202 -8.54 10.63 -9.19
C LEU A 202 -7.87 11.00 -7.87
N PHE A 203 -8.50 10.68 -6.75
CA PHE A 203 -7.95 10.82 -5.41
C PHE A 203 -8.60 9.82 -4.46
N ARG A 204 -8.02 9.62 -3.25
CA ARG A 204 -8.60 8.71 -2.25
C ARG A 204 -9.86 9.29 -1.64
N ASN A 205 -10.87 8.45 -1.42
CA ASN A 205 -12.11 8.84 -0.73
C ASN A 205 -11.87 9.39 0.70
N THR A 206 -10.83 8.88 1.38
CA THR A 206 -10.42 9.33 2.71
C THR A 206 -9.52 10.56 2.71
N GLN A 207 -9.16 11.07 1.53
CA GLN A 207 -8.27 12.22 1.40
C GLN A 207 -9.00 13.51 1.72
N THR A 208 -8.42 14.30 2.63
CA THR A 208 -8.90 15.63 2.99
C THR A 208 -7.79 16.64 2.76
N MET A 209 -8.11 17.95 2.80
CA MET A 209 -7.10 19.00 2.69
C MET A 209 -6.04 18.95 3.78
N THR A 210 -6.36 18.33 4.91
CA THR A 210 -5.45 18.17 6.06
C THR A 210 -4.61 16.89 6.00
N LYS A 211 -4.99 15.94 5.14
CA LYS A 211 -4.24 14.68 4.95
C LYS A 211 -3.65 14.67 3.55
N GLY A 212 -2.33 14.60 3.46
CA GLY A 212 -1.65 14.36 2.20
C GLY A 212 -2.05 13.02 1.57
N GLY A 213 -1.67 12.83 0.32
CA GLY A 213 -1.94 11.58 -0.37
C GLY A 213 -1.64 11.64 -1.86
N PRO A 214 -1.76 10.50 -2.55
CA PRO A 214 -1.59 10.43 -3.99
C PRO A 214 -2.78 11.07 -4.72
N LEU A 215 -2.47 11.74 -5.82
CA LEU A 215 -3.40 12.29 -6.78
C LEU A 215 -3.09 11.72 -8.16
N GLY A 216 -4.13 11.31 -8.89
CA GLY A 216 -4.04 10.93 -10.29
C GLY A 216 -4.49 12.08 -11.19
N PHE A 217 -3.76 12.30 -12.26
CA PHE A 217 -3.96 13.41 -13.18
C PHE A 217 -4.48 12.94 -14.54
N ALA A 218 -5.04 13.87 -15.31
CA ALA A 218 -5.69 13.57 -16.58
C ALA A 218 -4.72 13.13 -17.71
N ASP A 219 -3.41 13.28 -17.53
CA ASP A 219 -2.38 12.73 -18.40
C ASP A 219 -1.90 11.32 -17.99
N GLY A 220 -2.54 10.71 -16.96
CA GLY A 220 -2.24 9.37 -16.45
C GLY A 220 -1.18 9.33 -15.35
N HIS A 221 -0.41 10.41 -15.12
CA HIS A 221 0.58 10.37 -14.04
C HIS A 221 -0.06 10.42 -12.66
N VAL A 222 0.65 9.87 -11.67
CA VAL A 222 0.27 9.88 -10.25
C VAL A 222 1.40 10.50 -9.45
N ALA A 223 1.07 11.41 -8.53
CA ALA A 223 2.05 12.03 -7.64
C ALA A 223 1.51 12.13 -6.22
N TYR A 224 2.41 12.00 -5.23
CA TYR A 224 2.09 12.18 -3.82
C TYR A 224 2.30 13.64 -3.39
N TYR A 225 1.34 14.18 -2.66
CA TYR A 225 1.41 15.53 -2.13
C TYR A 225 1.17 15.54 -0.61
N ALA A 226 2.05 16.25 0.11
CA ALA A 226 1.84 16.51 1.53
C ALA A 226 0.63 17.45 1.73
N SER A 227 0.03 17.43 2.93
CA SER A 227 -1.16 18.23 3.26
C SER A 227 -1.00 19.72 2.90
N GLY A 228 0.14 20.34 3.24
CA GLY A 228 0.42 21.75 2.94
C GLY A 228 0.57 22.08 1.45
N GLN A 229 0.76 21.08 0.59
CA GLN A 229 0.90 21.27 -0.86
C GLN A 229 -0.45 21.19 -1.60
N LEU A 230 -1.46 20.52 -1.02
CA LEU A 230 -2.75 20.27 -1.66
C LEU A 230 -3.46 21.55 -2.09
N ILE A 231 -3.38 22.63 -1.31
CA ILE A 231 -3.97 23.93 -1.62
C ILE A 231 -3.38 24.49 -2.93
N LYS A 232 -2.04 24.42 -3.05
CA LYS A 232 -1.32 24.91 -4.25
C LYS A 232 -1.67 24.05 -5.47
N VAL A 233 -1.72 22.73 -5.31
CA VAL A 233 -2.07 21.79 -6.38
C VAL A 233 -3.52 22.00 -6.83
N LEU A 234 -4.46 22.19 -5.91
CA LEU A 234 -5.86 22.47 -6.23
C LEU A 234 -6.01 23.80 -6.97
N ALA A 235 -5.27 24.84 -6.55
CA ALA A 235 -5.26 26.13 -7.25
C ALA A 235 -4.72 26.00 -8.69
N ALA A 236 -3.63 25.24 -8.87
CA ALA A 236 -3.09 24.94 -10.21
C ALA A 236 -4.09 24.15 -11.07
N CYS A 237 -4.74 23.13 -10.49
CA CYS A 237 -5.80 22.35 -11.13
C CYS A 237 -6.94 23.28 -11.59
N ASN A 238 -7.46 24.13 -10.72
CA ASN A 238 -8.55 25.04 -11.05
C ASN A 238 -8.15 26.07 -12.11
N LYS A 239 -6.91 26.54 -12.10
CA LYS A 239 -6.38 27.40 -13.18
C LYS A 239 -6.33 26.66 -14.52
N ALA A 240 -5.92 25.39 -14.54
CA ALA A 240 -5.92 24.56 -15.74
C ALA A 240 -7.34 24.26 -16.24
N ARG A 241 -8.26 23.89 -15.33
CA ARG A 241 -9.69 23.65 -15.62
C ARG A 241 -10.34 24.87 -16.23
N LYS A 242 -10.13 26.07 -15.68
CA LYS A 242 -10.63 27.34 -16.23
C LYS A 242 -10.17 27.56 -17.68
N LYS A 243 -8.89 27.27 -18.00
CA LYS A 243 -8.35 27.39 -19.36
C LYS A 243 -8.98 26.43 -20.37
N LEU A 244 -9.53 25.31 -19.89
CA LEU A 244 -10.27 24.32 -20.68
C LEU A 244 -11.79 24.56 -20.66
N GLY A 245 -12.29 25.60 -19.98
CA GLY A 245 -13.72 25.88 -19.85
C GLY A 245 -14.45 24.93 -18.87
N LEU A 246 -13.70 24.25 -18.00
CA LEU A 246 -14.26 23.30 -17.05
C LEU A 246 -14.61 23.99 -15.71
N PRO A 247 -15.63 23.53 -14.99
CA PRO A 247 -15.98 24.06 -13.67
C PRO A 247 -14.85 23.84 -12.65
N PRO A 248 -14.73 24.71 -11.63
CA PRO A 248 -13.72 24.54 -10.60
C PRO A 248 -14.00 23.29 -9.77
N MET A 249 -12.94 22.65 -9.31
CA MET A 249 -12.98 21.51 -8.41
C MET A 249 -12.77 21.96 -6.96
N SER A 250 -13.43 21.30 -6.03
CA SER A 250 -13.30 21.52 -4.57
C SER A 250 -13.20 20.19 -3.84
N PHE A 251 -12.31 20.09 -2.84
CA PHE A 251 -12.32 18.98 -1.90
C PHE A 251 -13.36 19.14 -0.78
N ALA A 252 -13.95 20.33 -0.61
CA ALA A 252 -14.91 20.61 0.46
C ALA A 252 -16.22 19.81 0.34
N GLY A 253 -16.64 19.47 -0.88
CA GLY A 253 -17.80 18.60 -1.12
C GLY A 253 -17.62 17.16 -0.67
N ILE A 254 -16.40 16.74 -0.29
CA ILE A 254 -16.08 15.40 0.19
C ILE A 254 -16.31 15.28 1.70
N ALA A 255 -16.05 16.35 2.45
CA ALA A 255 -16.25 16.37 3.90
C ALA A 255 -17.74 16.43 4.28
N ALA A 256 -18.58 17.01 3.43
CA ALA A 256 -20.02 17.18 3.72
C ALA A 256 -20.86 15.91 3.57
N THR A 257 -20.39 14.91 2.77
CA THR A 257 -21.14 13.67 2.54
C THR A 257 -20.86 12.57 3.56
N SER A 258 -19.82 12.71 4.40
CA SER A 258 -19.48 11.72 5.44
C SER A 258 -20.16 11.96 6.80
N SER A 259 -20.88 13.09 6.97
CA SER A 259 -21.51 13.47 8.26
C SER A 259 -23.00 13.20 8.35
N THR A 260 -23.64 12.58 7.34
CA THR A 260 -25.07 12.32 7.35
C THR A 260 -25.42 10.85 7.32
N THR A 261 -24.77 10.05 8.19
CA THR A 261 -25.31 8.73 8.56
C THR A 261 -24.99 8.49 10.02
N LYS A 262 -25.85 9.01 10.87
CA LYS A 262 -26.12 8.45 12.19
C LYS A 262 -27.28 7.50 12.07
#